data_a87a7f27025c9b0d612f3fc4b973cced
#
_entry.id   a87a7f27025c9b0d612f3fc4b973cced
#
_cell.length_a   1.000
_cell.length_b   1.000
_cell.length_c   1.000
_cell.angle_alpha   90.00
_cell.angle_beta   90.00
_cell.angle_gamma   90.00
#
_symmetry.space_group_name_H-M   'P 1'
#
loop_
_entity.id
_entity.type
_entity.pdbx_description
1 polymer ?
#
loop_
_entity_poly.entity_id
_entity_poly.type
_entity_poly.pdbx_seq_one_letter_code
_entity_poly.pdbx_strand_id
1 'polypeptide(L)'
;MPAPGMPTRANAVISLLDEPTASRVRALWSELDSTLGLRGIQVMPYPHFTYHVAEAYDRAPLDEALEARAGRTAPFTVRTTGVGTFAPPWPVVYLALAEDPALRELHRAISALCSPFARGETEFYGPARWTPHISLAYGDERTATPLRADEVDRVLRTLEGRDLHWTIPIDNLAFVEDDGTVHKPVRTFRLAGR
;
A
#
# COMPACT_ATOMS: atom_id res chain seq x y z
N MET A 1 -15.50 -9.15 9.26
CA MET A 1 -15.36 -9.72 7.88
C MET A 1 -14.44 -8.79 7.10
N PRO A 2 -13.41 -9.29 6.43
CA PRO A 2 -12.55 -8.43 5.62
C PRO A 2 -13.35 -7.77 4.48
N ALA A 3 -12.78 -6.72 3.86
CA ALA A 3 -13.34 -6.10 2.67
C ALA A 3 -13.58 -7.16 1.57
N PRO A 4 -14.64 -7.05 0.76
CA PRO A 4 -14.92 -8.02 -0.29
C PRO A 4 -13.71 -8.23 -1.21
N GLY A 5 -13.28 -9.49 -1.37
CA GLY A 5 -12.10 -9.86 -2.17
C GLY A 5 -10.76 -9.66 -1.48
N MET A 6 -10.74 -9.17 -0.24
CA MET A 6 -9.54 -9.17 0.60
C MET A 6 -9.48 -10.45 1.45
N PRO A 7 -8.28 -11.01 1.70
CA PRO A 7 -8.12 -12.16 2.55
C PRO A 7 -8.47 -11.85 4.02
N THR A 8 -8.75 -12.87 4.81
CA THR A 8 -9.05 -12.74 6.25
C THR A 8 -7.87 -12.17 7.04
N ARG A 9 -6.65 -12.42 6.57
CA ARG A 9 -5.40 -11.79 6.99
C ARG A 9 -4.73 -11.22 5.77
N ALA A 10 -4.20 -10.01 5.87
CA ALA A 10 -3.61 -9.29 4.75
C ALA A 10 -2.10 -9.12 4.95
N ASN A 11 -1.35 -10.24 4.81
CA ASN A 11 0.11 -10.15 4.72
C ASN A 11 0.51 -9.57 3.37
N ALA A 12 1.54 -8.74 3.33
CA ALA A 12 1.86 -7.98 2.14
C ALA A 12 3.37 -7.80 1.87
N VAL A 13 3.71 -7.67 0.60
CA VAL A 13 5.00 -7.13 0.15
C VAL A 13 4.77 -5.71 -0.34
N ILE A 14 5.49 -4.76 0.25
CA ILE A 14 5.30 -3.31 0.10
C ILE A 14 6.64 -2.61 -0.16
N SER A 15 6.61 -1.31 -0.49
CA SER A 15 7.70 -0.36 -0.22
C SER A 15 7.24 0.66 0.81
N LEU A 16 8.05 0.83 1.85
CA LEU A 16 7.90 1.91 2.82
C LEU A 16 8.37 3.22 2.19
N LEU A 17 7.66 4.32 2.48
CA LEU A 17 8.07 5.63 2.01
C LEU A 17 9.25 6.16 2.83
N ASP A 18 10.07 6.99 2.19
CA ASP A 18 11.11 7.76 2.88
C ASP A 18 10.51 8.69 3.95
N GLU A 19 11.29 9.03 4.98
CA GLU A 19 10.75 9.78 6.12
C GLU A 19 10.15 11.15 5.76
N PRO A 20 10.72 11.96 4.86
CA PRO A 20 10.09 13.20 4.42
C PRO A 20 8.70 12.99 3.81
N THR A 21 8.53 12.00 2.95
CA THR A 21 7.23 11.68 2.33
C THR A 21 6.28 11.03 3.35
N ALA A 22 6.78 10.11 4.16
CA ALA A 22 6.01 9.46 5.22
C ALA A 22 5.43 10.48 6.22
N SER A 23 6.21 11.50 6.60
CA SER A 23 5.74 12.59 7.46
C SER A 23 4.60 13.38 6.83
N ARG A 24 4.66 13.68 5.53
CA ARG A 24 3.57 14.35 4.81
C ARG A 24 2.30 13.52 4.80
N VAL A 25 2.41 12.21 4.53
CA VAL A 25 1.25 11.31 4.54
C VAL A 25 0.65 11.21 5.94
N ARG A 26 1.47 11.05 6.99
CA ARG A 26 0.98 11.03 8.38
C ARG A 26 0.30 12.34 8.78
N ALA A 27 0.77 13.48 8.30
CA ALA A 27 0.10 14.77 8.54
C ALA A 27 -1.30 14.79 7.91
N LEU A 28 -1.47 14.27 6.69
CA LEU A 28 -2.79 14.11 6.06
C LEU A 28 -3.69 13.16 6.87
N TRP A 29 -3.17 12.02 7.31
CA TRP A 29 -3.92 11.09 8.16
C TRP A 29 -4.38 11.73 9.47
N SER A 30 -3.49 12.48 10.15
CA SER A 30 -3.81 13.19 11.39
C SER A 30 -4.89 14.25 11.19
N GLU A 31 -4.84 14.95 10.07
CA GLU A 31 -5.86 15.93 9.72
C GLU A 31 -7.22 15.26 9.43
N LEU A 32 -7.25 14.19 8.65
CA LEU A 32 -8.48 13.44 8.36
C LEU A 32 -9.08 12.79 9.63
N ASP A 33 -8.24 12.34 10.55
CA ASP A 33 -8.71 11.88 11.87
C ASP A 33 -9.32 13.06 12.67
N SER A 34 -8.60 14.15 12.81
CA SER A 34 -9.03 15.29 13.65
C SER A 34 -10.27 16.00 13.10
N THR A 35 -10.42 16.06 11.78
CA THR A 35 -11.53 16.79 11.13
C THR A 35 -12.73 15.93 10.79
N LEU A 36 -12.52 14.66 10.47
CA LEU A 36 -13.55 13.75 9.97
C LEU A 36 -13.73 12.49 10.82
N GLY A 37 -12.86 12.25 11.82
CA GLY A 37 -12.89 11.06 12.66
C GLY A 37 -12.47 9.77 11.94
N LEU A 38 -11.76 9.87 10.81
CA LEU A 38 -11.39 8.73 9.98
C LEU A 38 -10.09 8.09 10.47
N ARG A 39 -10.21 6.92 11.10
CA ARG A 39 -9.12 6.19 11.77
C ARG A 39 -8.78 4.85 11.14
N GLY A 40 -9.47 4.45 10.07
CA GLY A 40 -9.27 3.13 9.46
C GLY A 40 -7.82 2.83 9.13
N ILE A 41 -7.09 3.84 8.62
CA ILE A 41 -5.67 3.74 8.25
C ILE A 41 -4.74 3.36 9.41
N GLN A 42 -5.15 3.53 10.67
CA GLN A 42 -4.31 3.24 11.85
C GLN A 42 -4.00 1.76 12.07
N VAL A 43 -4.67 0.85 11.36
CA VAL A 43 -4.31 -0.58 11.36
C VAL A 43 -2.94 -0.82 10.72
N MET A 44 -2.52 0.10 9.83
CA MET A 44 -1.22 0.09 9.14
C MET A 44 -0.57 1.48 9.21
N PRO A 45 0.00 1.90 10.36
CA PRO A 45 0.48 3.28 10.57
C PRO A 45 1.81 3.60 9.86
N TYR A 46 2.19 2.82 8.87
CA TYR A 46 3.41 2.96 8.09
C TYR A 46 3.05 3.39 6.66
N PRO A 47 3.30 4.64 6.24
CA PRO A 47 3.07 5.09 4.87
C PRO A 47 3.82 4.24 3.85
N HIS A 48 3.11 3.66 2.91
CA HIS A 48 3.61 2.67 1.95
C HIS A 48 2.76 2.61 0.69
N PHE A 49 3.23 1.87 -0.29
CA PHE A 49 2.39 1.31 -1.34
C PHE A 49 2.68 -0.19 -1.49
N THR A 50 1.71 -0.93 -2.00
CA THR A 50 1.69 -2.39 -1.95
C THR A 50 1.89 -3.01 -3.33
N TYR A 51 2.71 -4.06 -3.39
CA TYR A 51 2.92 -4.86 -4.59
C TYR A 51 2.08 -6.13 -4.61
N HIS A 52 1.99 -6.83 -3.46
CA HIS A 52 1.35 -8.15 -3.41
C HIS A 52 0.72 -8.37 -2.03
N VAL A 53 -0.46 -9.02 -2.02
CA VAL A 53 -1.19 -9.34 -0.80
C VAL A 53 -1.70 -10.78 -0.87
N ALA A 54 -1.51 -11.54 0.21
CA ALA A 54 -2.06 -12.87 0.37
C ALA A 54 -2.40 -13.17 1.84
N GLU A 55 -3.20 -14.18 2.07
CA GLU A 55 -3.58 -14.61 3.41
C GLU A 55 -2.38 -15.17 4.19
N ALA A 56 -1.51 -15.91 3.51
CA ALA A 56 -0.31 -16.48 4.12
C ALA A 56 0.81 -16.66 3.09
N TYR A 57 2.05 -16.72 3.59
CA TYR A 57 3.23 -17.00 2.79
C TYR A 57 4.11 -18.06 3.47
N ASP A 58 4.80 -18.89 2.66
CA ASP A 58 5.96 -19.62 3.13
C ASP A 58 7.15 -18.64 3.24
N ARG A 59 7.44 -18.24 4.48
CA ARG A 59 8.30 -17.07 4.76
C ARG A 59 9.77 -17.30 4.45
N ALA A 60 10.32 -18.47 4.82
CA ALA A 60 11.76 -18.67 4.68
C ALA A 60 12.23 -18.55 3.21
N PRO A 61 11.66 -19.29 2.25
CA PRO A 61 12.05 -19.15 0.85
C PRO A 61 11.61 -17.81 0.23
N LEU A 62 10.50 -17.23 0.67
CA LEU A 62 10.09 -15.89 0.21
C LEU A 62 11.10 -14.83 0.62
N ASP A 63 11.56 -14.85 1.87
CA ASP A 63 12.54 -13.90 2.36
C ASP A 63 13.87 -13.96 1.60
N GLU A 64 14.35 -15.14 1.29
CA GLU A 64 15.54 -15.35 0.46
C GLU A 64 15.35 -14.79 -0.97
N ALA A 65 14.18 -15.06 -1.56
CA ALA A 65 13.85 -14.58 -2.89
C ALA A 65 13.72 -13.04 -2.94
N LEU A 66 13.09 -12.41 -1.93
CA LEU A 66 12.99 -10.96 -1.80
C LEU A 66 14.36 -10.29 -1.59
N GLU A 67 15.22 -10.86 -0.76
CA GLU A 67 16.60 -10.40 -0.56
C GLU A 67 17.38 -10.42 -1.88
N ALA A 68 17.32 -11.55 -2.59
CA ALA A 68 17.98 -11.69 -3.89
C ALA A 68 17.42 -10.73 -4.94
N ARG A 69 16.11 -10.45 -4.91
CA ARG A 69 15.48 -9.49 -5.82
C ARG A 69 15.90 -8.07 -5.49
N ALA A 70 15.84 -7.67 -4.23
CA ALA A 70 16.23 -6.36 -3.76
C ALA A 70 17.70 -6.04 -4.09
N GLY A 71 18.60 -7.00 -3.91
CA GLY A 71 20.02 -6.87 -4.26
C GLY A 71 20.29 -6.63 -5.75
N ARG A 72 19.33 -6.96 -6.63
CA ARG A 72 19.43 -6.76 -8.10
C ARG A 72 18.59 -5.62 -8.63
N THR A 73 17.80 -4.98 -7.80
CA THR A 73 16.93 -3.86 -8.18
C THR A 73 17.58 -2.55 -7.78
N ALA A 74 17.88 -1.67 -8.73
CA ALA A 74 18.38 -0.34 -8.43
C ALA A 74 17.29 0.50 -7.73
N PRO A 75 17.65 1.35 -6.75
CA PRO A 75 16.73 2.37 -6.26
C PRO A 75 16.23 3.26 -7.40
N PHE A 76 14.97 3.69 -7.33
CA PHE A 76 14.35 4.54 -8.35
C PHE A 76 13.43 5.57 -7.70
N THR A 77 12.79 6.42 -8.48
CA THR A 77 11.82 7.40 -7.98
C THR A 77 10.47 7.18 -8.64
N VAL A 78 9.39 7.39 -7.89
CA VAL A 78 8.03 7.47 -8.40
C VAL A 78 7.45 8.86 -8.15
N ARG A 79 6.38 9.22 -8.84
CA ARG A 79 5.69 10.50 -8.64
C ARG A 79 4.23 10.26 -8.33
N THR A 80 3.67 11.06 -7.42
CA THR A 80 2.23 11.13 -7.23
C THR A 80 1.60 12.02 -8.30
N THR A 81 0.36 11.72 -8.69
CA THR A 81 -0.38 12.43 -9.74
C THR A 81 -1.67 13.08 -9.25
N GLY A 82 -1.88 13.08 -7.93
CA GLY A 82 -3.07 13.63 -7.30
C GLY A 82 -3.88 12.56 -6.56
N VAL A 83 -5.14 12.85 -6.28
CA VAL A 83 -6.03 11.99 -5.51
C VAL A 83 -6.88 11.14 -6.44
N GLY A 84 -7.01 9.85 -6.09
CA GLY A 84 -7.92 8.91 -6.74
C GLY A 84 -8.83 8.23 -5.71
N THR A 85 -9.83 7.51 -6.21
CA THR A 85 -10.75 6.72 -5.38
C THR A 85 -10.99 5.35 -5.98
N PHE A 86 -11.05 4.32 -5.13
CA PHE A 86 -11.64 3.05 -5.53
C PHE A 86 -13.15 3.07 -5.29
N ALA A 87 -13.88 2.38 -6.17
CA ALA A 87 -15.33 2.32 -6.14
C ALA A 87 -15.87 1.42 -5.01
N PRO A 88 -17.16 1.56 -4.63
CA PRO A 88 -17.84 0.59 -3.79
C PRO A 88 -17.67 -0.86 -4.30
N PRO A 89 -17.76 -1.89 -3.44
CA PRO A 89 -18.32 -1.83 -2.09
C PRO A 89 -17.35 -1.40 -0.98
N TRP A 90 -16.05 -1.21 -1.28
CA TRP A 90 -15.04 -0.79 -0.30
C TRP A 90 -14.23 0.42 -0.81
N PRO A 91 -14.81 1.63 -0.73
CA PRO A 91 -14.14 2.82 -1.21
C PRO A 91 -12.84 3.10 -0.44
N VAL A 92 -11.81 3.51 -1.18
CA VAL A 92 -10.53 3.99 -0.64
C VAL A 92 -10.22 5.31 -1.32
N VAL A 93 -9.85 6.34 -0.55
CA VAL A 93 -9.25 7.56 -1.09
C VAL A 93 -7.74 7.43 -0.99
N TYR A 94 -7.02 7.69 -2.07
CA TYR A 94 -5.59 7.45 -2.15
C TYR A 94 -4.84 8.51 -2.96
N LEU A 95 -3.53 8.62 -2.76
CA LEU A 95 -2.62 9.28 -3.70
C LEU A 95 -2.30 8.30 -4.82
N ALA A 96 -2.59 8.67 -6.05
CA ALA A 96 -2.25 7.90 -7.22
C ALA A 96 -0.75 8.08 -7.54
N LEU A 97 -0.08 6.98 -7.85
CA LEU A 97 1.28 7.00 -8.38
C LEU A 97 1.24 7.01 -9.91
N ALA A 98 2.15 7.77 -10.52
CA ALA A 98 2.27 7.83 -11.96
C ALA A 98 2.56 6.45 -12.56
N GLU A 99 2.05 6.20 -13.74
CA GLU A 99 2.43 5.06 -14.56
C GLU A 99 3.93 5.17 -14.90
N ASP A 100 4.72 4.31 -14.30
CA ASP A 100 6.17 4.25 -14.47
C ASP A 100 6.59 2.84 -14.91
N PRO A 101 7.36 2.70 -16.01
CA PRO A 101 7.77 1.39 -16.50
C PRO A 101 8.59 0.58 -15.49
N ALA A 102 9.50 1.22 -14.75
CA ALA A 102 10.34 0.53 -13.76
C ALA A 102 9.48 0.03 -12.58
N LEU A 103 8.53 0.86 -12.12
CA LEU A 103 7.58 0.46 -11.08
C LEU A 103 6.70 -0.69 -11.54
N ARG A 104 6.20 -0.65 -12.77
CA ARG A 104 5.40 -1.75 -13.37
C ARG A 104 6.20 -3.03 -13.53
N GLU A 105 7.45 -2.93 -13.96
CA GLU A 105 8.34 -4.08 -14.08
C GLU A 105 8.62 -4.71 -12.72
N LEU A 106 8.95 -3.88 -11.72
CA LEU A 106 9.15 -4.37 -10.35
C LEU A 106 7.90 -5.04 -9.80
N HIS A 107 6.72 -4.45 -9.97
CA HIS A 107 5.46 -5.05 -9.54
C HIS A 107 5.25 -6.44 -10.16
N ARG A 108 5.40 -6.58 -11.50
CA ARG A 108 5.26 -7.87 -12.18
C ARG A 108 6.25 -8.91 -11.64
N ALA A 109 7.49 -8.48 -11.43
CA ALA A 109 8.53 -9.36 -10.90
C ALA A 109 8.25 -9.79 -9.45
N ILE A 110 7.77 -8.89 -8.60
CA ILE A 110 7.36 -9.22 -7.22
C ILE A 110 6.15 -10.14 -7.21
N SER A 111 5.13 -9.87 -8.04
CA SER A 111 3.96 -10.73 -8.16
C SER A 111 4.35 -12.16 -8.55
N ALA A 112 5.14 -12.32 -9.62
CA ALA A 112 5.61 -13.63 -10.07
C ALA A 112 6.51 -14.34 -9.02
N LEU A 113 7.30 -13.58 -8.27
CA LEU A 113 8.16 -14.09 -7.21
C LEU A 113 7.36 -14.57 -6.00
N CYS A 114 6.30 -13.84 -5.61
CA CYS A 114 5.51 -14.13 -4.43
C CYS A 114 4.54 -15.30 -4.62
N SER A 115 3.92 -15.41 -5.80
CA SER A 115 2.86 -16.40 -6.07
C SER A 115 3.21 -17.84 -5.70
N PRO A 116 4.41 -18.39 -5.96
CA PRO A 116 4.74 -19.76 -5.56
C PRO A 116 4.75 -20.02 -4.05
N PHE A 117 4.89 -18.96 -3.25
CA PHE A 117 4.97 -19.02 -1.80
C PHE A 117 3.70 -18.55 -1.11
N ALA A 118 2.74 -18.00 -1.87
CA ALA A 118 1.52 -17.38 -1.36
C ALA A 118 0.35 -18.38 -1.32
N ARG A 119 -0.58 -18.16 -0.38
CA ARG A 119 -1.89 -18.80 -0.32
C ARG A 119 -2.95 -17.73 -0.08
N GLY A 120 -4.09 -17.82 -0.78
CA GLY A 120 -5.18 -16.86 -0.67
C GLY A 120 -4.78 -15.49 -1.20
N GLU A 121 -4.18 -15.43 -2.40
CA GLU A 121 -3.85 -14.18 -3.08
C GLU A 121 -5.11 -13.40 -3.46
N THR A 122 -5.06 -12.09 -3.38
CA THR A 122 -6.13 -11.23 -3.88
C THR A 122 -5.86 -10.75 -5.29
N GLU A 123 -6.89 -10.79 -6.14
CA GLU A 123 -6.81 -10.33 -7.53
C GLU A 123 -6.51 -8.83 -7.66
N PHE A 124 -6.82 -8.02 -6.65
CA PHE A 124 -6.64 -6.56 -6.70
C PHE A 124 -5.18 -6.14 -6.87
N TYR A 125 -4.24 -6.97 -6.39
CA TYR A 125 -2.81 -6.74 -6.52
C TYR A 125 -2.18 -7.57 -7.64
N GLY A 126 -2.96 -8.35 -8.38
CA GLY A 126 -2.49 -9.05 -9.58
C GLY A 126 -2.13 -8.10 -10.73
N PRO A 127 -1.19 -8.49 -11.64
CA PRO A 127 -0.65 -7.61 -12.67
C PRO A 127 -1.68 -6.95 -13.60
N ALA A 128 -2.83 -7.60 -13.80
CA ALA A 128 -3.90 -7.09 -14.67
C ALA A 128 -4.77 -5.99 -14.00
N ARG A 129 -4.82 -5.94 -12.67
CA ARG A 129 -5.72 -5.04 -11.92
C ARG A 129 -4.99 -4.05 -11.02
N TRP A 130 -3.69 -4.19 -10.86
CA TRP A 130 -2.92 -3.38 -9.95
C TRP A 130 -2.94 -1.90 -10.31
N THR A 131 -3.34 -1.09 -9.36
CA THR A 131 -3.27 0.37 -9.39
C THR A 131 -2.29 0.83 -8.32
N PRO A 132 -1.12 1.38 -8.68
CA PRO A 132 -0.15 1.84 -7.70
C PRO A 132 -0.69 3.05 -6.93
N HIS A 133 -0.75 2.94 -5.59
CA HIS A 133 -1.38 3.96 -4.76
C HIS A 133 -0.84 3.98 -3.32
N ILE A 134 -0.98 5.12 -2.66
CA ILE A 134 -0.73 5.31 -1.22
C ILE A 134 -2.07 5.66 -0.59
N SER A 135 -2.60 4.82 0.29
CA SER A 135 -3.90 5.02 0.92
C SER A 135 -3.90 6.24 1.85
N LEU A 136 -4.93 7.07 1.73
CA LEU A 136 -5.16 8.23 2.61
C LEU A 136 -6.33 8.00 3.56
N ALA A 137 -7.41 7.39 3.07
CA ALA A 137 -8.56 7.04 3.88
C ALA A 137 -9.24 5.80 3.34
N TYR A 138 -9.63 4.91 4.22
CA TYR A 138 -10.49 3.76 3.95
C TYR A 138 -11.34 3.45 5.19
N GLY A 139 -12.28 2.54 5.05
CA GLY A 139 -13.18 2.14 6.11
C GLY A 139 -12.47 1.44 7.28
N ASP A 140 -13.19 1.17 8.34
CA ASP A 140 -12.66 0.44 9.49
C ASP A 140 -12.71 -1.07 9.22
N GLU A 141 -11.56 -1.68 8.96
CA GLU A 141 -11.42 -3.12 8.70
C GLU A 141 -11.82 -3.97 9.90
N ARG A 142 -11.62 -3.47 11.14
CA ARG A 142 -11.95 -4.21 12.37
C ARG A 142 -13.45 -4.37 12.54
N THR A 143 -14.21 -3.36 12.18
CA THR A 143 -15.68 -3.38 12.25
C THR A 143 -16.33 -3.76 10.93
N ALA A 144 -15.52 -3.98 9.87
CA ALA A 144 -15.95 -4.19 8.49
C ALA A 144 -16.90 -3.08 8.00
N THR A 145 -16.59 -1.84 8.36
CA THR A 145 -17.39 -0.67 7.98
C THR A 145 -16.70 0.08 6.86
N PRO A 146 -17.21 0.05 5.62
CA PRO A 146 -16.64 0.81 4.50
C PRO A 146 -16.87 2.31 4.68
N LEU A 147 -16.06 3.14 4.03
CA LEU A 147 -16.36 4.56 3.90
C LEU A 147 -17.72 4.77 3.20
N ARG A 148 -18.51 5.67 3.75
CA ARG A 148 -19.74 6.12 3.09
C ARG A 148 -19.42 7.13 2.00
N ALA A 149 -20.33 7.28 1.03
CA ALA A 149 -20.15 8.24 -0.07
C ALA A 149 -19.94 9.68 0.41
N ASP A 150 -20.68 10.10 1.45
CA ASP A 150 -20.52 11.45 2.04
C ASP A 150 -19.17 11.62 2.75
N GLU A 151 -18.58 10.56 3.29
CA GLU A 151 -17.23 10.60 3.87
C GLU A 151 -16.16 10.72 2.79
N VAL A 152 -16.28 9.96 1.70
CA VAL A 152 -15.41 10.09 0.52
C VAL A 152 -15.44 11.54 0.01
N ASP A 153 -16.64 12.11 -0.19
CA ASP A 153 -16.79 13.49 -0.65
C ASP A 153 -16.17 14.51 0.30
N ARG A 154 -16.28 14.30 1.62
CA ARG A 154 -15.63 15.18 2.61
C ARG A 154 -14.12 15.08 2.56
N VAL A 155 -13.55 13.87 2.41
CA VAL A 155 -12.11 13.67 2.23
C VAL A 155 -11.63 14.39 0.98
N LEU A 156 -12.32 14.22 -0.16
CA LEU A 156 -11.95 14.88 -1.42
C LEU A 156 -11.96 16.41 -1.29
N ARG A 157 -13.00 16.99 -0.66
CA ARG A 157 -13.05 18.45 -0.38
C ARG A 157 -11.92 18.93 0.53
N THR A 158 -11.55 18.13 1.55
CA THR A 158 -10.44 18.46 2.47
C THR A 158 -9.09 18.48 1.73
N LEU A 159 -8.94 17.67 0.68
CA LEU A 159 -7.71 17.56 -0.10
C LEU A 159 -7.69 18.50 -1.33
N GLU A 160 -8.80 19.16 -1.66
CA GLU A 160 -8.92 20.03 -2.82
C GLU A 160 -7.94 21.21 -2.76
N GLY A 161 -7.31 21.53 -3.89
CA GLY A 161 -6.36 22.65 -4.01
C GLY A 161 -4.99 22.41 -3.38
N ARG A 162 -4.72 21.24 -2.81
CA ARG A 162 -3.40 20.91 -2.24
C ARG A 162 -2.42 20.49 -3.31
N ASP A 163 -1.16 20.88 -3.13
CA ASP A 163 -0.07 20.33 -3.93
C ASP A 163 0.28 18.92 -3.42
N LEU A 164 -0.23 17.93 -4.14
CA LEU A 164 -0.01 16.50 -3.89
C LEU A 164 0.82 15.84 -4.99
N HIS A 165 1.65 16.62 -5.71
CA HIS A 165 2.57 16.17 -6.74
C HIS A 165 3.98 16.01 -6.15
N TRP A 166 4.28 14.84 -5.62
CA TRP A 166 5.54 14.55 -4.93
C TRP A 166 6.42 13.61 -5.76
N THR A 167 7.74 13.76 -5.63
CA THR A 167 8.72 12.78 -6.09
C THR A 167 9.19 11.98 -4.88
N ILE A 168 9.07 10.66 -4.96
CA ILE A 168 9.28 9.74 -3.85
C ILE A 168 10.40 8.78 -4.20
N PRO A 169 11.52 8.75 -3.45
CA PRO A 169 12.55 7.75 -3.63
C PRO A 169 12.05 6.39 -3.12
N ILE A 170 12.35 5.34 -3.87
CA ILE A 170 12.06 3.94 -3.55
C ILE A 170 13.38 3.20 -3.46
N ASP A 171 13.74 2.79 -2.26
CA ASP A 171 15.00 2.14 -1.94
C ASP A 171 14.84 0.83 -1.17
N ASN A 172 13.60 0.36 -1.01
CA ASN A 172 13.33 -0.80 -0.19
C ASN A 172 12.15 -1.64 -0.69
N LEU A 173 12.16 -2.92 -0.32
CA LEU A 173 11.00 -3.78 -0.20
C LEU A 173 10.83 -4.12 1.28
N ALA A 174 9.62 -4.31 1.75
CA ALA A 174 9.35 -4.76 3.10
C ALA A 174 8.25 -5.83 3.10
N PHE A 175 8.38 -6.79 4.01
CA PHE A 175 7.33 -7.74 4.29
C PHE A 175 6.55 -7.31 5.52
N VAL A 176 5.23 -7.30 5.40
CA VAL A 176 4.29 -6.92 6.45
C VAL A 176 3.51 -8.14 6.88
N GLU A 177 3.43 -8.36 8.19
CA GLU A 177 2.55 -9.34 8.81
C GLU A 177 1.33 -8.66 9.43
N ASP A 178 0.19 -9.27 9.20
CA ASP A 178 -1.07 -8.99 9.88
C ASP A 178 -1.19 -9.95 11.07
N ASP A 179 -1.08 -9.42 12.31
CA ASP A 179 -1.25 -10.18 13.54
C ASP A 179 -2.72 -10.28 14.01
N GLY A 180 -3.66 -9.77 13.19
CA GLY A 180 -5.08 -9.67 13.48
C GLY A 180 -5.49 -8.40 14.24
N THR A 181 -4.52 -7.57 14.62
CA THR A 181 -4.75 -6.28 15.31
C THR A 181 -4.12 -5.12 14.58
N VAL A 182 -2.89 -5.31 14.09
CA VAL A 182 -2.13 -4.29 13.38
C VAL A 182 -1.21 -4.96 12.36
N HIS A 183 -1.03 -4.31 11.23
CA HIS A 183 -0.08 -4.74 10.21
C HIS A 183 1.28 -4.14 10.50
N LYS A 184 2.31 -4.98 10.65
CA LYS A 184 3.67 -4.55 11.02
C LYS A 184 4.69 -4.97 9.97
N PRO A 185 5.58 -4.06 9.52
CA PRO A 185 6.79 -4.47 8.81
C PRO A 185 7.67 -5.34 9.72
N VAL A 186 7.92 -6.58 9.30
CA VAL A 186 8.74 -7.53 10.09
C VAL A 186 10.12 -7.75 9.47
N ARG A 187 10.29 -7.41 8.20
CA ARG A 187 11.57 -7.44 7.51
C ARG A 187 11.60 -6.41 6.37
N THR A 188 12.75 -5.75 6.22
CA THR A 188 13.01 -4.79 5.13
C THR A 188 14.25 -5.22 4.36
N PHE A 189 14.17 -5.13 3.03
CA PHE A 189 15.20 -5.50 2.07
C PHE A 189 15.60 -4.24 1.30
N ARG A 190 16.86 -3.82 1.39
CA ARG A 190 17.33 -2.63 0.70
C ARG A 190 17.55 -2.91 -0.79
N LEU A 191 17.05 -2.02 -1.65
CA LEU A 191 17.38 -2.05 -3.08
C LEU A 191 18.84 -1.63 -3.27
N ALA A 192 19.66 -2.50 -3.87
CA ALA A 192 21.10 -2.31 -3.98
C ALA A 192 21.64 -2.64 -5.39
N GLY A 193 20.78 -2.87 -6.39
CA GLY A 193 21.17 -3.05 -7.78
C GLY A 193 21.83 -1.80 -8.37
N ARG A 194 22.56 -1.98 -9.48
CA ARG A 194 23.24 -0.91 -10.22
C ARG A 194 22.57 -0.73 -11.58
#